data_de7b60d0182b02883af3b73d5c552d49
#
_entry.id   de7b60d0182b02883af3b73d5c552d49
#
_cell.length_a   1.000
_cell.length_b   1.000
_cell.length_c   1.000
_cell.angle_alpha   90.00
_cell.angle_beta   90.00
_cell.angle_gamma   90.00
#
_symmetry.space_group_name_H-M   'P 1'
#
loop_
_entity.id
_entity.type
_entity.pdbx_description
1 polymer ?
#
loop_
_entity_poly.entity_id
_entity_poly.type
_entity_poly.pdbx_seq_one_letter_code
_entity_poly.pdbx_strand_id
1 'polypeptide(L)'
;MTKLELAVAFSNGKFKKCFNYLTEQTIWNIPGEQNLSGKVAIVAFCEKTASYFKSVTTNFKQLHVIENENCVAITGTAEFISEGKRIAFVSSCDVYAFTSNNEIISITSYCIPDNFK
;
A
#
# COMPACT_ATOMS: atom_id res chain seq x y z
N MET A 1 -8.04 -11.60 10.16
CA MET A 1 -6.64 -11.14 9.95
C MET A 1 -6.27 -10.14 11.04
N THR A 2 -5.04 -10.20 11.48
CA THR A 2 -4.52 -9.22 12.43
C THR A 2 -4.21 -7.91 11.72
N LYS A 3 -4.02 -6.84 12.50
CA LYS A 3 -3.61 -5.54 11.94
C LYS A 3 -2.31 -5.66 11.14
N LEU A 4 -1.35 -6.41 11.68
CA LEU A 4 -0.07 -6.65 11.01
C LEU A 4 -0.28 -7.39 9.68
N GLU A 5 -1.08 -8.44 9.67
CA GLU A 5 -1.36 -9.20 8.45
C GLU A 5 -2.02 -8.34 7.38
N LEU A 6 -2.96 -7.48 7.79
CA LEU A 6 -3.63 -6.55 6.87
C LEU A 6 -2.65 -5.56 6.26
N ALA A 7 -1.81 -4.96 7.09
CA ALA A 7 -0.81 -3.99 6.64
C ALA A 7 0.19 -4.64 5.67
N VAL A 8 0.69 -5.81 6.00
CA VAL A 8 1.64 -6.55 5.15
C VAL A 8 0.99 -6.89 3.80
N ALA A 9 -0.25 -7.40 3.83
CA ALA A 9 -0.96 -7.75 2.60
C ALA A 9 -1.15 -6.53 1.70
N PHE A 10 -1.60 -5.42 2.27
CA PHE A 10 -1.85 -4.20 1.50
C PHE A 10 -0.57 -3.63 0.90
N SER A 11 0.51 -3.58 1.68
CA SER A 11 1.81 -3.07 1.22
C SER A 11 2.43 -3.92 0.12
N ASN A 12 2.06 -5.20 0.05
CA ASN A 12 2.54 -6.11 -0.99
C ASN A 12 1.56 -6.23 -2.17
N GLY A 13 0.59 -5.33 -2.26
CA GLY A 13 -0.33 -5.29 -3.38
C GLY A 13 -1.45 -6.31 -3.34
N LYS A 14 -1.60 -7.03 -2.23
CA LYS A 14 -2.68 -8.01 -2.06
C LYS A 14 -3.92 -7.34 -1.48
N PHE A 15 -4.42 -6.35 -2.18
CA PHE A 15 -5.45 -5.44 -1.71
C PHE A 15 -6.78 -6.12 -1.38
N LYS A 16 -7.18 -7.12 -2.16
CA LYS A 16 -8.47 -7.79 -1.98
C LYS A 16 -8.64 -8.37 -0.59
N LYS A 17 -7.56 -8.82 0.03
CA LYS A 17 -7.59 -9.37 1.39
C LYS A 17 -8.02 -8.34 2.42
N CYS A 18 -7.88 -7.05 2.08
CA CYS A 18 -8.14 -5.94 2.99
C CYS A 18 -9.48 -5.25 2.76
N PHE A 19 -10.19 -5.56 1.68
CA PHE A 19 -11.38 -4.81 1.28
C PHE A 19 -12.47 -4.79 2.35
N ASN A 20 -12.65 -5.89 3.08
CA ASN A 20 -13.67 -5.96 4.13
C ASN A 20 -13.34 -5.11 5.36
N TYR A 21 -12.12 -4.62 5.45
CA TYR A 21 -11.65 -3.80 6.57
C TYR A 21 -11.62 -2.31 6.24
N LEU A 22 -11.97 -1.95 5.00
CA LEU A 22 -12.13 -0.57 4.56
C LEU A 22 -13.56 -0.13 4.87
N THR A 23 -13.72 1.13 5.26
CA THR A 23 -15.03 1.73 5.54
C THR A 23 -15.20 3.03 4.76
N GLU A 24 -16.39 3.62 4.86
CA GLU A 24 -16.67 4.92 4.24
C GLU A 24 -15.79 6.03 4.83
N GLN A 25 -15.28 5.85 6.05
CA GLN A 25 -14.43 6.82 6.73
C GLN A 25 -12.94 6.59 6.50
N THR A 26 -12.57 5.47 5.88
CA THR A 26 -11.15 5.20 5.60
C THR A 26 -10.60 6.23 4.61
N ILE A 27 -9.40 6.72 4.91
CA ILE A 27 -8.70 7.67 4.05
C ILE A 27 -7.36 7.05 3.65
N TRP A 28 -7.04 7.12 2.36
CA TRP A 28 -5.71 6.76 1.87
C TRP A 28 -5.06 7.98 1.28
N ASN A 29 -4.06 8.49 1.97
CA ASN A 29 -3.31 9.67 1.54
C ASN A 29 -1.95 9.24 0.97
N ILE A 30 -1.69 9.63 -0.26
CA ILE A 30 -0.40 9.45 -0.90
C ILE A 30 0.15 10.85 -1.15
N PRO A 31 0.96 11.39 -0.21
CA PRO A 31 1.42 12.78 -0.29
C PRO A 31 2.06 13.11 -1.64
N GLY A 32 1.64 14.23 -2.21
CA GLY A 32 2.13 14.68 -3.52
C GLY A 32 1.45 14.02 -4.71
N GLU A 33 0.56 13.06 -4.50
CA GLU A 33 -0.08 12.31 -5.59
C GLU A 33 -1.59 12.24 -5.48
N GLN A 34 -2.11 11.57 -4.45
CA GLN A 34 -3.53 11.26 -4.31
C GLN A 34 -4.00 11.42 -2.88
N ASN A 35 -5.28 11.72 -2.73
CA ASN A 35 -5.97 11.65 -1.46
C ASN A 35 -7.33 11.00 -1.73
N LEU A 36 -7.52 9.78 -1.26
CA LEU A 36 -8.71 8.98 -1.53
C LEU A 36 -9.52 8.84 -0.25
N SER A 37 -10.82 9.12 -0.33
CA SER A 37 -11.73 9.02 0.81
C SER A 37 -12.79 7.97 0.55
N GLY A 38 -12.90 7.02 1.47
CA GLY A 38 -13.94 6.02 1.48
C GLY A 38 -13.61 4.78 0.70
N LYS A 39 -14.28 3.70 1.09
CA LYS A 39 -14.04 2.36 0.54
C LYS A 39 -14.16 2.31 -0.99
N VAL A 40 -15.20 2.92 -1.56
CA VAL A 40 -15.46 2.83 -3.00
C VAL A 40 -14.28 3.38 -3.81
N ALA A 41 -13.81 4.58 -3.44
CA ALA A 41 -12.68 5.22 -4.13
C ALA A 41 -11.40 4.43 -3.95
N ILE A 42 -11.17 3.92 -2.74
CA ILE A 42 -9.94 3.16 -2.43
C ILE A 42 -9.94 1.84 -3.19
N VAL A 43 -11.06 1.11 -3.21
CA VAL A 43 -11.15 -0.16 -3.93
C VAL A 43 -10.90 0.06 -5.43
N ALA A 44 -11.50 1.09 -6.03
CA ALA A 44 -11.31 1.40 -7.44
C ALA A 44 -9.83 1.67 -7.76
N PHE A 45 -9.15 2.43 -6.90
CA PHE A 45 -7.73 2.72 -7.07
C PHE A 45 -6.88 1.46 -6.90
N CYS A 46 -7.23 0.61 -5.92
CA CYS A 46 -6.53 -0.66 -5.70
C CYS A 46 -6.64 -1.59 -6.91
N GLU A 47 -7.83 -1.67 -7.52
CA GLU A 47 -8.04 -2.52 -8.68
C GLU A 47 -7.23 -2.05 -9.88
N LYS A 48 -7.19 -0.74 -10.09
CA LYS A 48 -6.37 -0.14 -11.13
C LYS A 48 -4.88 -0.40 -10.90
N THR A 49 -4.43 -0.23 -9.67
CA THR A 49 -3.04 -0.45 -9.28
C THR A 49 -2.65 -1.92 -9.42
N ALA A 50 -3.52 -2.83 -9.00
CA ALA A 50 -3.28 -4.27 -9.14
C ALA A 50 -3.16 -4.68 -10.60
N SER A 51 -3.96 -4.09 -11.49
CA SER A 51 -3.86 -4.33 -12.92
C SER A 51 -2.51 -3.89 -13.47
N TYR A 52 -2.01 -2.74 -13.02
CA TYR A 52 -0.68 -2.28 -13.41
C TYR A 52 0.39 -3.26 -12.94
N PHE A 53 0.33 -3.72 -11.68
CA PHE A 53 1.31 -4.67 -11.14
C PHE A 53 1.36 -5.96 -11.95
N LYS A 54 0.20 -6.41 -12.48
CA LYS A 54 0.13 -7.62 -13.31
C LYS A 54 0.65 -7.41 -14.72
N SER A 55 0.63 -6.17 -15.21
CA SER A 55 1.07 -5.85 -16.56
C SER A 55 2.60 -5.83 -16.69
N VAL A 56 3.31 -5.80 -15.58
CA VAL A 56 4.77 -5.79 -15.51
C VAL A 56 5.23 -6.82 -14.51
N THR A 57 6.53 -7.10 -14.45
CA THR A 57 7.07 -7.90 -13.35
C THR A 57 7.27 -6.97 -12.16
N THR A 58 6.65 -7.30 -11.04
CA THR A 58 6.68 -6.49 -9.83
C THR A 58 7.34 -7.26 -8.71
N ASN A 59 8.40 -6.70 -8.14
CA ASN A 59 9.12 -7.31 -7.03
C ASN A 59 9.05 -6.39 -5.81
N PHE A 60 8.35 -6.85 -4.78
CA PHE A 60 8.27 -6.14 -3.50
C PHE A 60 9.31 -6.70 -2.53
N LYS A 61 9.95 -5.79 -1.81
CA LYS A 61 10.88 -6.17 -0.73
C LYS A 61 10.51 -5.39 0.52
N GLN A 62 10.15 -6.11 1.58
CA GLN A 62 9.85 -5.52 2.87
C GLN A 62 11.16 -5.34 3.63
N LEU A 63 11.40 -4.14 4.14
CA LEU A 63 12.63 -3.82 4.88
C LEU A 63 12.42 -3.77 6.38
N HIS A 64 11.44 -3.01 6.85
CA HIS A 64 11.14 -2.87 8.29
C HIS A 64 9.64 -2.92 8.53
N VAL A 65 9.28 -3.51 9.66
CA VAL A 65 7.91 -3.50 10.17
C VAL A 65 7.96 -3.01 11.61
N ILE A 66 7.22 -1.97 11.89
CA ILE A 66 7.13 -1.38 13.22
C ILE A 66 5.65 -1.31 13.57
N GLU A 67 5.28 -1.89 14.71
CA GLU A 67 3.88 -1.84 15.14
C GLU A 67 3.73 -1.47 16.60
N ASN A 68 2.61 -0.84 16.89
CA ASN A 68 2.13 -0.70 18.23
C ASN A 68 0.67 -1.16 18.26
N GLU A 69 -0.08 -0.84 19.31
CA GLU A 69 -1.43 -1.37 19.50
C GLU A 69 -2.37 -1.11 18.33
N ASN A 70 -2.35 0.09 17.74
CA ASN A 70 -3.30 0.50 16.71
C ASN A 70 -2.67 1.00 15.41
N CYS A 71 -1.36 0.96 15.31
CA CYS A 71 -0.65 1.46 14.12
C CYS A 71 0.42 0.49 13.66
N VAL A 72 0.58 0.40 12.35
CA VAL A 72 1.65 -0.39 11.72
C VAL A 72 2.34 0.48 10.68
N ALA A 73 3.67 0.51 10.71
CA ALA A 73 4.46 1.17 9.67
C ALA A 73 5.33 0.12 8.97
N ILE A 74 5.29 0.12 7.65
CA ILE A 74 6.06 -0.83 6.84
C ILE A 74 6.89 -0.06 5.84
N THR A 75 8.21 -0.26 5.87
CA THR A 75 9.09 0.28 4.84
C THR A 75 9.48 -0.82 3.88
N GLY A 76 9.66 -0.46 2.63
CA GLY A 76 10.01 -1.42 1.61
C GLY A 76 10.35 -0.78 0.29
N THR A 77 10.62 -1.63 -0.69
CA THR A 77 10.89 -1.20 -2.05
C THR A 77 10.01 -1.98 -3.02
N ALA A 78 9.73 -1.37 -4.16
CA ALA A 78 9.05 -2.02 -5.26
C ALA A 78 9.86 -1.80 -6.53
N GLU A 79 10.16 -2.88 -7.22
CA GLU A 79 10.86 -2.83 -8.49
C GLU A 79 9.90 -3.27 -9.58
N PHE A 80 9.83 -2.50 -10.66
CA PHE A 80 8.96 -2.80 -11.80
C PHE A 80 9.81 -3.03 -13.03
N ILE A 81 9.60 -4.19 -13.66
CA ILE A 81 10.38 -4.63 -14.82
C ILE A 81 9.45 -4.90 -15.99
N SER A 82 9.78 -4.37 -17.16
CA SER A 82 9.08 -4.64 -18.40
C SER A 82 10.09 -4.99 -19.47
N GLU A 83 9.83 -6.10 -20.17
CA GLU A 83 10.69 -6.58 -21.25
C GLU A 83 12.15 -6.71 -20.83
N GLY A 84 12.37 -7.23 -19.61
CA GLY A 84 13.70 -7.47 -19.08
C GLY A 84 14.42 -6.24 -18.56
N LYS A 85 13.77 -5.07 -18.57
CA LYS A 85 14.37 -3.81 -18.12
C LYS A 85 13.62 -3.25 -16.92
N ARG A 86 14.37 -2.74 -15.94
CA ARG A 86 13.76 -2.00 -14.84
C ARG A 86 13.21 -0.68 -15.39
N ILE A 87 11.90 -0.48 -15.24
CA ILE A 87 11.23 0.75 -15.66
C ILE A 87 10.96 1.70 -14.51
N ALA A 88 10.94 1.18 -13.27
CA ALA A 88 10.76 2.01 -12.07
C ALA A 88 11.26 1.29 -10.84
N PHE A 89 11.69 2.06 -9.87
CA PHE A 89 12.07 1.59 -8.54
C PHE A 89 11.58 2.61 -7.53
N VAL A 90 10.83 2.15 -6.54
CA VAL A 90 10.21 3.03 -5.55
C VAL A 90 10.58 2.56 -4.15
N SER A 91 11.04 3.50 -3.32
CA SER A 91 11.18 3.27 -1.88
C SER A 91 9.94 3.82 -1.20
N SER A 92 9.35 3.07 -0.29
CA SER A 92 8.11 3.46 0.33
C SER A 92 8.09 3.25 1.83
N CYS A 93 7.24 4.03 2.49
CA CYS A 93 6.85 3.81 3.87
C CYS A 93 5.34 3.96 3.93
N ASP A 94 4.65 2.88 4.32
CA ASP A 94 3.20 2.89 4.49
C ASP A 94 2.88 2.88 5.98
N VAL A 95 2.06 3.83 6.41
CA VAL A 95 1.63 3.93 7.81
C VAL A 95 0.12 3.67 7.86
N TYR A 96 -0.26 2.67 8.65
CA TYR A 96 -1.64 2.23 8.82
C TYR A 96 -2.13 2.55 10.21
N ALA A 97 -3.31 3.13 10.31
CA ALA A 97 -4.00 3.32 11.59
C ALA A 97 -5.28 2.50 11.57
N PHE A 98 -5.57 1.82 12.68
CA PHE A 98 -6.69 0.91 12.80
C PHE A 98 -7.58 1.24 14.00
N THR A 99 -8.86 0.87 13.90
CA THR A 99 -9.74 0.83 15.07
C THR A 99 -9.42 -0.42 15.90
N SER A 100 -9.98 -0.50 17.10
CA SER A 100 -9.85 -1.71 17.94
C SER A 100 -10.45 -2.95 17.27
N ASN A 101 -11.35 -2.76 16.31
CA ASN A 101 -12.01 -3.84 15.57
C ASN A 101 -11.28 -4.18 14.26
N ASN A 102 -10.06 -3.71 14.10
CA ASN A 102 -9.23 -3.95 12.90
C ASN A 102 -9.75 -3.29 11.62
N GLU A 103 -10.68 -2.33 11.72
CA GLU A 103 -11.03 -1.52 10.57
C GLU A 103 -9.92 -0.52 10.29
N ILE A 104 -9.65 -0.28 9.03
CA ILE A 104 -8.60 0.65 8.63
C ILE A 104 -9.13 2.08 8.71
N ILE A 105 -8.57 2.89 9.59
CA ILE A 105 -8.91 4.32 9.71
C ILE A 105 -8.23 5.10 8.59
N SER A 106 -6.92 4.88 8.43
CA SER A 106 -6.14 5.62 7.45
C SER A 106 -4.94 4.82 6.99
N ILE A 107 -4.53 5.11 5.78
CA ILE A 107 -3.28 4.64 5.20
C ILE A 107 -2.58 5.88 4.67
N THR A 108 -1.30 6.07 5.04
CA THR A 108 -0.47 7.11 4.47
C THR A 108 0.71 6.45 3.80
N SER A 109 0.84 6.63 2.49
CA SER A 109 1.90 5.99 1.70
C SER A 109 2.86 7.06 1.20
N TYR A 110 4.07 7.04 1.74
CA TYR A 110 5.16 7.90 1.27
C TYR A 110 5.94 7.12 0.22
N CYS A 111 5.82 7.52 -1.03
CA CYS A 111 6.44 6.81 -2.15
C CYS A 111 7.49 7.71 -2.80
N ILE A 112 8.73 7.26 -2.79
CA ILE A 112 9.84 8.04 -3.34
C ILE A 112 10.41 7.26 -4.53
N PRO A 113 10.16 7.72 -5.76
CA PRO A 113 10.73 7.06 -6.92
C PRO A 113 12.23 7.34 -7.01
N ASP A 114 12.95 6.35 -7.48
CA ASP A 114 14.38 6.48 -7.74
C ASP A 114 14.57 7.07 -9.13
N ASN A 115 15.01 8.31 -9.19
CA ASN A 115 15.24 9.01 -10.44
C ASN A 115 16.74 9.21 -10.73
N PHE A 116 17.60 8.51 -10.01
CA PHE A 116 19.05 8.61 -10.22
C PHE A 116 19.44 7.95 -11.53
N LYS A 117 20.36 8.53 -12.17
CA LYS A 117 20.87 8.07 -13.46
C LYS A 117 22.24 7.47 -13.33
#